data_5f3ee0ddb97991f5f16550a57d51440a
#
_entry.id   5f3ee0ddb97991f5f16550a57d51440a
#
_cell.length_a   1.000
_cell.length_b   1.000
_cell.length_c   1.000
_cell.angle_alpha   90.00
_cell.angle_beta   90.00
_cell.angle_gamma   90.00
#
_symmetry.space_group_name_H-M   'P 1'
#
loop_
_entity.id
_entity.type
_entity.pdbx_description
1 polymer ?
#
loop_
_entity_poly.entity_id
_entity_poly.type
_entity_poly.pdbx_seq_one_letter_code
_entity_poly.pdbx_strand_id
1 'polypeptide(L)'
;MALLQSVEGLGYGRKIFSDGHDDFRATARRFFKREIEPYVKEWQQDVFFPADVFRKAGQAGLLCAGIPEAYGGGGGDFLHHAILYEEHGFSPAGAAMEAGVTTDTAAYAVYHAGTEAQKHEWLPQFASGEAISEVGVTEPHSGSDPRSMKTHAKRSGGDYIINGQKMWMTNGPIMTMLIVAARTGERPDGRGQVSMFIVPIKGTKGVTVSKPIELMLKSAGGVSQVFFEDVRVPASSILGGEESRGMRAALDTITTARLAMSARMVATCELAFLMTVDFVKNREAFGQKVFDFQNTQFKLASVKTELAVARIYLDELLARNVEGKVDPVEASMAKLWISEMEGRVLDELLQLHGGAGFSDDYPISKMYAFARVHRLYLGTSEIQRLTIARTI
;
A
#
# COMPACT_ATOMS: atom_id res chain seq x y z
N MET A 1 -20.44 -12.90 -15.16
CA MET A 1 -19.11 -12.57 -15.75
C MET A 1 -19.06 -11.18 -16.42
N ALA A 2 -20.08 -10.69 -17.09
CA ALA A 2 -20.06 -9.33 -17.69
C ALA A 2 -20.01 -8.18 -16.65
N LEU A 3 -20.58 -8.37 -15.45
CA LEU A 3 -20.59 -7.37 -14.36
C LEU A 3 -19.22 -7.15 -13.70
N LEU A 4 -18.28 -8.07 -13.85
CA LEU A 4 -16.94 -8.01 -13.23
C LEU A 4 -15.91 -7.25 -14.11
N GLN A 5 -16.36 -6.60 -15.19
CA GLN A 5 -15.41 -6.03 -16.16
C GLN A 5 -14.98 -4.60 -15.87
N SER A 6 -15.68 -3.85 -15.02
CA SER A 6 -15.23 -2.50 -14.62
C SER A 6 -15.96 -1.98 -13.37
N VAL A 7 -15.32 -1.06 -12.66
CA VAL A 7 -15.92 -0.20 -11.61
C VAL A 7 -17.10 0.60 -12.18
N GLU A 8 -17.16 0.81 -13.49
CA GLU A 8 -18.29 1.40 -14.23
C GLU A 8 -19.61 0.62 -14.03
N GLY A 9 -19.53 -0.70 -13.74
CA GLY A 9 -20.69 -1.52 -13.41
C GLY A 9 -21.49 -1.07 -12.19
N LEU A 10 -20.93 -0.18 -11.34
CA LEU A 10 -21.63 0.44 -10.22
C LEU A 10 -22.38 1.73 -10.59
N GLY A 11 -22.20 2.23 -11.83
CA GLY A 11 -22.96 3.37 -12.37
C GLY A 11 -22.46 4.75 -11.94
N TYR A 12 -21.21 4.85 -11.45
CA TYR A 12 -20.59 6.14 -11.14
C TYR A 12 -19.80 6.62 -12.36
N GLY A 13 -20.27 7.65 -13.03
CA GLY A 13 -19.48 8.34 -14.06
C GLY A 13 -18.31 9.08 -13.41
N ARG A 14 -17.11 8.51 -13.44
CA ARG A 14 -15.89 9.13 -12.89
C ARG A 14 -15.30 10.09 -13.92
N LYS A 15 -15.17 11.37 -13.56
CA LYS A 15 -14.70 12.42 -14.46
C LYS A 15 -13.25 12.85 -14.25
N ILE A 16 -12.57 12.20 -13.30
CA ILE A 16 -11.20 12.57 -12.92
C ILE A 16 -10.13 11.95 -13.83
N PHE A 17 -10.50 10.98 -14.67
CA PHE A 17 -9.58 10.27 -15.56
C PHE A 17 -9.68 10.77 -16.99
N SER A 18 -8.54 10.75 -17.68
CA SER A 18 -8.40 10.96 -19.13
C SER A 18 -8.24 9.63 -19.86
N ASP A 19 -8.28 9.65 -21.19
CA ASP A 19 -8.05 8.47 -22.03
C ASP A 19 -6.70 7.78 -21.69
N GLY A 20 -5.64 8.55 -21.42
CA GLY A 20 -4.35 8.00 -21.01
C GLY A 20 -4.39 7.24 -19.68
N HIS A 21 -5.19 7.70 -18.73
CA HIS A 21 -5.45 7.00 -17.47
C HIS A 21 -6.21 5.69 -17.70
N ASP A 22 -7.18 5.68 -18.62
CA ASP A 22 -7.95 4.47 -18.95
C ASP A 22 -7.08 3.43 -19.67
N ASP A 23 -6.18 3.84 -20.57
CA ASP A 23 -5.17 2.97 -21.20
C ASP A 23 -4.22 2.35 -20.18
N PHE A 24 -3.75 3.16 -19.21
CA PHE A 24 -2.92 2.67 -18.11
C PHE A 24 -3.68 1.66 -17.25
N ARG A 25 -4.94 1.95 -16.89
CA ARG A 25 -5.84 1.05 -16.17
C ARG A 25 -6.01 -0.28 -16.89
N ALA A 26 -6.25 -0.24 -18.20
CA ALA A 26 -6.39 -1.45 -19.02
C ALA A 26 -5.08 -2.28 -19.01
N THR A 27 -3.93 -1.62 -19.01
CA THR A 27 -2.62 -2.27 -18.93
C THR A 27 -2.40 -2.91 -17.56
N ALA A 28 -2.66 -2.20 -16.46
CA ALA A 28 -2.58 -2.72 -15.11
C ALA A 28 -3.51 -3.94 -14.92
N ARG A 29 -4.76 -3.85 -15.37
CA ARG A 29 -5.73 -4.96 -15.30
C ARG A 29 -5.26 -6.19 -16.06
N ARG A 30 -4.74 -6.03 -17.30
CA ARG A 30 -4.17 -7.15 -18.07
C ARG A 30 -2.98 -7.79 -17.35
N PHE A 31 -2.13 -6.96 -16.72
CA PHE A 31 -0.99 -7.44 -15.96
C PHE A 31 -1.44 -8.31 -14.77
N PHE A 32 -2.35 -7.84 -13.92
CA PHE A 32 -2.88 -8.62 -12.79
C PHE A 32 -3.47 -9.96 -13.26
N LYS A 33 -4.30 -9.94 -14.30
CA LYS A 33 -4.93 -11.16 -14.84
C LYS A 33 -3.94 -12.18 -15.37
N ARG A 34 -2.83 -11.74 -15.97
CA ARG A 34 -1.89 -12.64 -16.64
C ARG A 34 -0.71 -13.04 -15.76
N GLU A 35 -0.17 -12.10 -14.98
CA GLU A 35 1.08 -12.31 -14.25
C GLU A 35 0.88 -12.58 -12.75
N ILE A 36 -0.33 -12.33 -12.20
CA ILE A 36 -0.60 -12.44 -10.76
C ILE A 36 -1.66 -13.50 -10.46
N GLU A 37 -2.87 -13.32 -10.97
CA GLU A 37 -4.04 -14.14 -10.58
C GLU A 37 -3.82 -15.66 -10.73
N PRO A 38 -3.16 -16.17 -11.80
CA PRO A 38 -2.94 -17.60 -11.95
C PRO A 38 -1.99 -18.22 -10.91
N TYR A 39 -1.10 -17.40 -10.31
CA TYR A 39 0.01 -17.88 -9.48
C TYR A 39 -0.12 -17.53 -8.01
N VAL A 40 -0.96 -16.56 -7.66
CA VAL A 40 -1.01 -15.98 -6.30
C VAL A 40 -1.33 -17.01 -5.22
N LYS A 41 -2.10 -18.04 -5.53
CA LYS A 41 -2.45 -19.11 -4.55
C LYS A 41 -1.21 -19.90 -4.14
N GLU A 42 -0.33 -20.22 -5.07
CA GLU A 42 0.95 -20.89 -4.81
C GLU A 42 1.87 -19.96 -4.00
N TRP A 43 2.04 -18.71 -4.45
CA TRP A 43 2.88 -17.73 -3.76
C TRP A 43 2.39 -17.45 -2.32
N GLN A 44 1.09 -17.47 -2.10
CA GLN A 44 0.51 -17.30 -0.77
C GLN A 44 0.82 -18.49 0.15
N GLN A 45 0.80 -19.74 -0.38
CA GLN A 45 1.17 -20.92 0.38
C GLN A 45 2.63 -20.87 0.83
N ASP A 46 3.51 -20.49 -0.07
CA ASP A 46 4.95 -20.42 0.15
C ASP A 46 5.38 -19.13 0.89
N VAL A 47 4.46 -18.18 1.07
CA VAL A 47 4.74 -16.85 1.61
C VAL A 47 5.89 -16.18 0.85
N PHE A 48 5.88 -16.35 -0.47
CA PHE A 48 6.94 -15.91 -1.38
C PHE A 48 6.34 -15.24 -2.62
N PHE A 49 6.94 -14.13 -3.04
CA PHE A 49 6.58 -13.41 -4.24
C PHE A 49 7.82 -13.30 -5.15
N PRO A 50 7.78 -13.80 -6.40
CA PRO A 50 8.95 -13.76 -7.26
C PRO A 50 9.37 -12.34 -7.61
N ALA A 51 10.64 -11.99 -7.39
CA ALA A 51 11.17 -10.66 -7.74
C ALA A 51 11.04 -10.34 -9.25
N ASP A 52 10.97 -11.37 -10.10
CA ASP A 52 10.76 -11.20 -11.54
C ASP A 52 9.43 -10.52 -11.89
N VAL A 53 8.42 -10.66 -11.07
CA VAL A 53 7.12 -9.99 -11.25
C VAL A 53 7.27 -8.47 -11.19
N PHE A 54 8.18 -7.95 -10.34
CA PHE A 54 8.49 -6.51 -10.30
C PHE A 54 9.13 -6.04 -11.61
N ARG A 55 10.07 -6.81 -12.18
CA ARG A 55 10.68 -6.48 -13.49
C ARG A 55 9.64 -6.48 -14.61
N LYS A 56 8.73 -7.46 -14.61
CA LYS A 56 7.61 -7.51 -15.57
C LYS A 56 6.67 -6.32 -15.41
N ALA A 57 6.41 -5.88 -14.18
CA ALA A 57 5.61 -4.67 -13.92
C ALA A 57 6.33 -3.42 -14.41
N GLY A 58 7.65 -3.31 -14.20
CA GLY A 58 8.48 -2.24 -14.77
C GLY A 58 8.45 -2.23 -16.30
N GLN A 59 8.64 -3.38 -16.95
CA GLN A 59 8.54 -3.52 -18.41
C GLN A 59 7.16 -3.14 -18.96
N ALA A 60 6.11 -3.34 -18.18
CA ALA A 60 4.75 -2.94 -18.52
C ALA A 60 4.46 -1.44 -18.23
N GLY A 61 5.44 -0.67 -17.72
CA GLY A 61 5.30 0.74 -17.39
C GLY A 61 4.42 1.01 -16.16
N LEU A 62 4.23 0.03 -15.29
CA LEU A 62 3.34 0.14 -14.13
C LEU A 62 4.02 0.74 -12.90
N LEU A 63 5.35 0.63 -12.78
CA LEU A 63 6.11 1.14 -11.65
C LEU A 63 6.54 2.58 -11.90
N CYS A 64 6.50 3.41 -10.85
CA CYS A 64 6.92 4.82 -10.92
C CYS A 64 6.20 5.61 -12.02
N ALA A 65 4.96 5.26 -12.36
CA ALA A 65 4.23 5.87 -13.46
C ALA A 65 4.05 7.39 -13.31
N GLY A 66 3.94 7.91 -12.07
CA GLY A 66 3.85 9.34 -11.77
C GLY A 66 5.19 10.05 -11.55
N ILE A 67 6.33 9.38 -11.74
CA ILE A 67 7.67 9.98 -11.64
C ILE A 67 8.11 10.48 -13.02
N PRO A 68 8.78 11.64 -13.14
CA PRO A 68 9.22 12.18 -14.42
C PRO A 68 10.13 11.22 -15.21
N GLU A 69 10.01 11.25 -16.54
CA GLU A 69 10.82 10.45 -17.46
C GLU A 69 12.33 10.70 -17.31
N ALA A 70 12.73 11.92 -16.92
CA ALA A 70 14.13 12.27 -16.66
C ALA A 70 14.78 11.37 -15.58
N TYR A 71 13.98 10.72 -14.74
CA TYR A 71 14.42 9.78 -13.71
C TYR A 71 13.99 8.34 -14.03
N GLY A 72 13.60 8.05 -15.27
CA GLY A 72 13.18 6.72 -15.70
C GLY A 72 11.73 6.35 -15.36
N GLY A 73 10.94 7.27 -14.84
CA GLY A 73 9.51 7.07 -14.58
C GLY A 73 8.65 7.25 -15.83
N GLY A 74 7.33 7.11 -15.66
CA GLY A 74 6.35 7.17 -16.75
C GLY A 74 5.92 8.59 -17.16
N GLY A 75 6.32 9.64 -16.43
CA GLY A 75 5.95 11.04 -16.72
C GLY A 75 4.47 11.38 -16.48
N GLY A 76 3.71 10.47 -15.88
CA GLY A 76 2.31 10.67 -15.54
C GLY A 76 2.11 11.49 -14.25
N ASP A 77 0.97 11.30 -13.63
CA ASP A 77 0.59 11.98 -12.39
C ASP A 77 0.20 10.99 -11.27
N PHE A 78 -0.30 11.52 -10.15
CA PHE A 78 -0.74 10.71 -9.02
C PHE A 78 -1.93 9.79 -9.34
N LEU A 79 -2.76 10.12 -10.33
CA LEU A 79 -3.87 9.24 -10.72
C LEU A 79 -3.39 7.92 -11.30
N HIS A 80 -2.26 7.88 -12.00
CA HIS A 80 -1.65 6.61 -12.43
C HIS A 80 -1.30 5.72 -11.25
N HIS A 81 -0.71 6.31 -10.20
CA HIS A 81 -0.43 5.59 -8.96
C HIS A 81 -1.71 5.09 -8.28
N ALA A 82 -2.72 5.93 -8.15
CA ALA A 82 -4.02 5.54 -7.59
C ALA A 82 -4.69 4.41 -8.38
N ILE A 83 -4.62 4.45 -9.72
CA ILE A 83 -5.14 3.40 -10.61
C ILE A 83 -4.47 2.05 -10.34
N LEU A 84 -3.15 2.01 -10.17
CA LEU A 84 -2.45 0.75 -9.86
C LEU A 84 -2.97 0.13 -8.56
N TYR A 85 -3.22 0.95 -7.53
CA TYR A 85 -3.82 0.50 -6.27
C TYR A 85 -5.28 0.08 -6.43
N GLU A 86 -6.06 0.77 -7.25
CA GLU A 86 -7.43 0.37 -7.58
C GLU A 86 -7.48 -1.00 -8.28
N GLU A 87 -6.64 -1.20 -9.30
CA GLU A 87 -6.60 -2.48 -10.03
C GLU A 87 -6.08 -3.62 -9.15
N HIS A 88 -5.16 -3.33 -8.22
CA HIS A 88 -4.77 -4.28 -7.19
C HIS A 88 -5.97 -4.67 -6.29
N GLY A 89 -6.73 -3.69 -5.80
CA GLY A 89 -7.93 -3.94 -4.99
C GLY A 89 -9.06 -4.62 -5.77
N PHE A 90 -9.19 -4.35 -7.05
CA PHE A 90 -10.20 -4.92 -7.95
C PHE A 90 -9.80 -6.29 -8.51
N SER A 91 -8.60 -6.77 -8.23
CA SER A 91 -8.20 -8.15 -8.56
C SER A 91 -8.64 -9.13 -7.47
N PRO A 92 -9.23 -10.29 -7.82
CA PRO A 92 -9.50 -11.36 -6.86
C PRO A 92 -8.26 -11.84 -6.09
N ALA A 93 -7.08 -11.65 -6.68
CA ALA A 93 -5.79 -11.96 -6.06
C ALA A 93 -5.34 -10.89 -5.04
N GLY A 94 -5.93 -9.69 -5.06
CA GLY A 94 -5.46 -8.54 -4.30
C GLY A 94 -5.38 -8.78 -2.80
N ALA A 95 -6.34 -9.47 -2.22
CA ALA A 95 -6.35 -9.80 -0.79
C ALA A 95 -5.32 -10.88 -0.37
N ALA A 96 -4.71 -11.57 -1.33
CA ALA A 96 -3.64 -12.52 -1.07
C ALA A 96 -2.23 -11.89 -1.14
N MET A 97 -2.16 -10.61 -1.49
CA MET A 97 -0.91 -9.84 -1.64
C MET A 97 -0.99 -8.57 -0.80
N GLU A 98 -0.07 -8.38 0.14
CA GLU A 98 -0.13 -7.20 1.01
C GLU A 98 0.15 -5.90 0.26
N ALA A 99 1.34 -5.73 -0.31
CA ALA A 99 1.72 -4.51 -1.03
C ALA A 99 1.60 -4.62 -2.56
N GLY A 100 1.37 -5.82 -3.09
CA GLY A 100 1.39 -6.01 -4.55
C GLY A 100 2.76 -5.72 -5.16
N VAL A 101 2.75 -5.24 -6.37
CA VAL A 101 3.96 -4.86 -7.14
C VAL A 101 4.31 -3.38 -6.96
N THR A 102 3.94 -2.75 -5.86
CA THR A 102 4.22 -1.33 -5.63
C THR A 102 5.50 -1.16 -4.82
N THR A 103 6.39 -0.28 -5.27
CA THR A 103 7.56 0.20 -4.53
C THR A 103 7.47 1.71 -4.30
N ASP A 104 6.32 2.25 -4.62
CA ASP A 104 6.10 3.69 -4.82
C ASP A 104 6.35 4.53 -3.56
N THR A 105 6.03 4.01 -2.36
CA THR A 105 6.31 4.76 -1.12
C THR A 105 7.79 5.10 -0.98
N ALA A 106 8.68 4.14 -1.26
CA ALA A 106 10.12 4.36 -1.21
C ALA A 106 10.60 5.21 -2.40
N ALA A 107 10.09 4.95 -3.61
CA ALA A 107 10.43 5.71 -4.80
C ALA A 107 10.02 7.20 -4.65
N TYR A 108 8.81 7.48 -4.18
CA TYR A 108 8.39 8.87 -3.93
C TYR A 108 9.16 9.51 -2.78
N ALA A 109 9.58 8.78 -1.75
CA ALA A 109 10.46 9.32 -0.73
C ALA A 109 11.81 9.77 -1.32
N VAL A 110 12.39 8.98 -2.24
CA VAL A 110 13.61 9.38 -2.97
C VAL A 110 13.33 10.55 -3.91
N TYR A 111 12.22 10.54 -4.63
CA TYR A 111 11.87 11.61 -5.57
C TYR A 111 11.72 12.96 -4.87
N HIS A 112 11.02 13.02 -3.73
CA HIS A 112 10.75 14.27 -3.01
C HIS A 112 11.90 14.72 -2.12
N ALA A 113 12.66 13.80 -1.53
CA ALA A 113 13.69 14.12 -0.54
C ALA A 113 15.13 13.92 -1.05
N GLY A 114 15.33 13.07 -2.03
CA GLY A 114 16.66 12.69 -2.50
C GLY A 114 17.43 13.86 -3.14
N THR A 115 18.75 13.79 -3.04
CA THR A 115 19.63 14.62 -3.87
C THR A 115 19.49 14.20 -5.33
N GLU A 116 19.90 15.08 -6.27
CA GLU A 116 19.87 14.71 -7.70
C GLU A 116 20.66 13.43 -7.99
N ALA A 117 21.80 13.25 -7.33
CA ALA A 117 22.58 12.02 -7.45
C ALA A 117 21.78 10.78 -7.00
N GLN A 118 21.08 10.86 -5.86
CA GLN A 118 20.24 9.77 -5.36
C GLN A 118 19.04 9.51 -6.28
N LYS A 119 18.42 10.52 -6.84
CA LYS A 119 17.32 10.38 -7.79
C LYS A 119 17.77 9.63 -9.06
N HIS A 120 18.89 10.06 -9.65
CA HIS A 120 19.44 9.42 -10.85
C HIS A 120 19.96 8.00 -10.59
N GLU A 121 20.41 7.69 -9.38
CA GLU A 121 20.89 6.35 -9.00
C GLU A 121 19.72 5.38 -8.77
N TRP A 122 18.67 5.80 -8.02
CA TRP A 122 17.69 4.88 -7.48
C TRP A 122 16.36 4.85 -8.24
N LEU A 123 15.88 5.99 -8.77
CA LEU A 123 14.57 6.03 -9.42
C LEU A 123 14.48 5.15 -10.67
N PRO A 124 15.51 5.05 -11.54
CA PRO A 124 15.48 4.11 -12.65
C PRO A 124 15.40 2.64 -12.20
N GLN A 125 16.02 2.29 -11.06
CA GLN A 125 15.97 0.94 -10.52
C GLN A 125 14.59 0.60 -9.94
N PHE A 126 13.89 1.58 -9.35
CA PHE A 126 12.50 1.42 -8.95
C PHE A 126 11.59 1.25 -10.16
N ALA A 127 11.75 2.07 -11.19
CA ALA A 127 10.93 2.03 -12.39
C ALA A 127 11.11 0.71 -13.18
N SER A 128 12.33 0.15 -13.22
CA SER A 128 12.59 -1.14 -13.83
C SER A 128 12.17 -2.35 -12.99
N GLY A 129 11.86 -2.15 -11.71
CA GLY A 129 11.55 -3.22 -10.76
C GLY A 129 12.79 -3.98 -10.23
N GLU A 130 13.99 -3.46 -10.43
CA GLU A 130 15.22 -3.99 -9.81
C GLU A 130 15.34 -3.60 -8.34
N ALA A 131 14.93 -2.38 -7.97
CA ALA A 131 14.82 -1.96 -6.58
C ALA A 131 13.46 -2.34 -6.01
N ILE A 132 13.45 -3.24 -5.05
CA ILE A 132 12.29 -3.64 -4.25
C ILE A 132 12.53 -3.13 -2.83
N SER A 133 11.68 -2.23 -2.35
CA SER A 133 11.94 -1.48 -1.12
C SER A 133 10.68 -1.13 -0.33
N GLU A 134 10.94 -0.72 0.89
CA GLU A 134 9.99 -0.15 1.85
C GLU A 134 10.60 1.04 2.59
N VAL A 135 9.79 1.75 3.36
CA VAL A 135 10.23 2.78 4.31
C VAL A 135 10.14 2.22 5.74
N GLY A 136 11.28 1.87 6.31
CA GLY A 136 11.39 1.25 7.62
C GLY A 136 11.40 2.27 8.76
N VAL A 137 10.25 2.51 9.38
CA VAL A 137 10.09 3.38 10.56
C VAL A 137 9.80 2.55 11.80
N THR A 138 8.86 1.61 11.71
CA THR A 138 8.34 0.82 12.84
C THR A 138 9.37 -0.14 13.42
N GLU A 139 9.39 -0.24 14.74
CA GLU A 139 10.19 -1.19 15.52
C GLU A 139 9.30 -2.03 16.44
N PRO A 140 9.76 -3.16 17.00
CA PRO A 140 8.93 -4.01 17.86
C PRO A 140 8.28 -3.27 19.05
N HIS A 141 8.91 -2.21 19.55
CA HIS A 141 8.44 -1.40 20.68
C HIS A 141 8.04 0.03 20.28
N SER A 142 8.09 0.38 19.00
CA SER A 142 7.83 1.74 18.50
C SER A 142 7.06 1.68 17.20
N GLY A 143 5.74 1.80 17.28
CA GLY A 143 4.82 1.87 16.13
C GLY A 143 4.13 3.22 16.06
N SER A 144 3.02 3.39 16.80
CA SER A 144 2.24 4.63 16.82
C SER A 144 2.99 5.83 17.44
N ASP A 145 3.99 5.59 18.26
CA ASP A 145 4.91 6.61 18.74
C ASP A 145 6.32 6.42 18.13
N PRO A 146 6.60 6.99 16.96
CA PRO A 146 7.92 6.86 16.32
C PRO A 146 9.03 7.61 17.08
N ARG A 147 8.70 8.43 18.09
CA ARG A 147 9.67 9.12 18.93
C ARG A 147 10.42 8.18 19.89
N SER A 148 9.80 7.03 20.20
CA SER A 148 10.41 5.99 21.05
C SER A 148 11.38 5.06 20.28
N MET A 149 11.69 5.36 19.01
CA MET A 149 12.62 4.63 18.16
C MET A 149 13.99 4.45 18.81
N LYS A 150 14.54 3.25 18.74
CA LYS A 150 15.88 2.89 19.28
C LYS A 150 16.94 2.69 18.20
N THR A 151 16.54 2.37 16.96
CA THR A 151 17.51 2.31 15.85
C THR A 151 18.23 3.65 15.76
N HIS A 152 19.55 3.59 15.73
CA HIS A 152 20.40 4.77 15.70
C HIS A 152 21.52 4.62 14.66
N ALA A 153 22.00 5.76 14.18
CA ALA A 153 23.11 5.87 13.26
C ALA A 153 24.13 6.84 13.85
N LYS A 154 25.36 6.35 14.12
CA LYS A 154 26.47 7.15 14.65
C LYS A 154 27.44 7.48 13.55
N ARG A 155 27.85 8.74 13.43
CA ARG A 155 28.86 9.17 12.47
C ARG A 155 30.23 8.58 12.84
N SER A 156 30.93 8.04 11.83
CA SER A 156 32.25 7.43 11.98
C SER A 156 33.11 7.83 10.77
N GLY A 157 33.84 8.95 10.89
CA GLY A 157 34.55 9.55 9.74
C GLY A 157 33.62 10.03 8.64
N GLY A 158 33.81 9.53 7.42
CA GLY A 158 32.96 9.79 6.27
C GLY A 158 31.72 8.92 6.17
N ASP A 159 31.47 8.03 7.14
CA ASP A 159 30.41 7.03 7.13
C ASP A 159 29.48 7.18 8.33
N TYR A 160 28.41 6.38 8.33
CA TYR A 160 27.55 6.12 9.48
C TYR A 160 27.54 4.64 9.83
N ILE A 161 27.44 4.34 11.13
CA ILE A 161 27.26 2.99 11.66
C ILE A 161 25.84 2.90 12.20
N ILE A 162 25.03 2.04 11.58
CA ILE A 162 23.61 1.83 11.92
C ILE A 162 23.50 0.59 12.78
N ASN A 163 22.79 0.72 13.92
CA ASN A 163 22.41 -0.38 14.80
C ASN A 163 20.94 -0.28 15.16
N GLY A 164 20.25 -1.42 15.19
CA GLY A 164 18.84 -1.53 15.56
C GLY A 164 18.07 -2.54 14.74
N GLN A 165 16.77 -2.32 14.61
CA GLN A 165 15.90 -3.26 13.90
C GLN A 165 14.65 -2.56 13.40
N LYS A 166 14.08 -3.07 12.30
CA LYS A 166 12.79 -2.62 11.75
C LYS A 166 11.84 -3.79 11.61
N MET A 167 10.56 -3.55 11.80
CA MET A 167 9.51 -4.56 11.78
C MET A 167 8.42 -4.22 10.77
N TRP A 168 7.74 -5.24 10.28
CA TRP A 168 6.66 -5.16 9.29
C TRP A 168 7.15 -4.73 7.90
N MET A 169 8.34 -5.22 7.51
CA MET A 169 8.90 -4.93 6.18
C MET A 169 8.31 -5.90 5.16
N THR A 170 7.42 -5.39 4.33
CA THR A 170 6.75 -6.15 3.26
C THR A 170 7.75 -6.52 2.16
N ASN A 171 7.53 -7.67 1.52
CA ASN A 171 8.47 -8.23 0.54
C ASN A 171 9.87 -8.48 1.11
N GLY A 172 10.00 -8.64 2.43
CA GLY A 172 11.29 -8.83 3.11
C GLY A 172 12.20 -9.86 2.46
N PRO A 173 11.73 -11.06 2.09
CA PRO A 173 12.58 -12.10 1.47
C PRO A 173 13.23 -11.69 0.13
N ILE A 174 12.61 -10.77 -0.61
CA ILE A 174 13.07 -10.33 -1.95
C ILE A 174 13.54 -8.87 -1.96
N MET A 175 13.47 -8.18 -0.82
CA MET A 175 13.87 -6.79 -0.68
C MET A 175 15.34 -6.58 -1.08
N THR A 176 15.61 -5.56 -1.89
CA THR A 176 16.96 -5.23 -2.35
C THR A 176 17.56 -4.04 -1.62
N MET A 177 16.72 -3.12 -1.14
CA MET A 177 17.13 -1.95 -0.38
C MET A 177 16.03 -1.53 0.60
N LEU A 178 16.37 -0.73 1.62
CA LEU A 178 15.43 -0.19 2.60
C LEU A 178 15.76 1.27 2.89
N ILE A 179 14.75 2.12 2.98
CA ILE A 179 14.89 3.47 3.51
C ILE A 179 14.69 3.40 5.02
N VAL A 180 15.79 3.50 5.79
CA VAL A 180 15.81 3.25 7.23
C VAL A 180 15.72 4.56 8.00
N ALA A 181 14.71 4.72 8.85
CA ALA A 181 14.68 5.78 9.86
C ALA A 181 15.60 5.43 11.03
N ALA A 182 16.54 6.30 11.37
CA ALA A 182 17.44 6.11 12.50
C ALA A 182 17.70 7.43 13.25
N ARG A 183 17.90 7.34 14.57
CA ARG A 183 18.30 8.47 15.38
C ARG A 183 19.75 8.84 15.08
N THR A 184 20.01 10.10 14.73
CA THR A 184 21.34 10.63 14.45
C THR A 184 21.84 11.57 15.57
N GLY A 185 20.95 11.98 16.49
CA GLY A 185 21.28 12.88 17.58
C GLY A 185 20.07 13.26 18.41
N GLU A 186 20.20 14.36 19.13
CA GLU A 186 19.13 15.00 19.89
C GLU A 186 18.95 16.45 19.43
N ARG A 187 17.71 16.89 19.36
CA ARG A 187 17.36 18.29 19.08
C ARG A 187 17.51 19.12 20.35
N PRO A 188 17.62 20.48 20.23
CA PRO A 188 17.67 21.36 21.39
C PRO A 188 16.49 21.23 22.34
N ASP A 189 15.33 20.73 21.87
CA ASP A 189 14.13 20.49 22.66
C ASP A 189 14.12 19.11 23.35
N GLY A 190 15.25 18.38 23.34
CA GLY A 190 15.40 17.04 23.92
C GLY A 190 14.77 15.91 23.10
N ARG A 191 14.15 16.21 21.95
CA ARG A 191 13.61 15.18 21.08
C ARG A 191 14.70 14.55 20.23
N GLY A 192 14.55 13.26 19.94
CA GLY A 192 15.47 12.57 19.04
C GLY A 192 15.47 13.22 17.64
N GLN A 193 16.66 13.51 17.14
CA GLN A 193 16.86 13.84 15.73
C GLN A 193 16.86 12.55 14.93
N VAL A 194 15.97 12.44 13.93
CA VAL A 194 15.84 11.26 13.09
C VAL A 194 16.18 11.61 11.65
N SER A 195 17.04 10.78 11.05
CA SER A 195 17.41 10.87 9.63
C SER A 195 16.99 9.59 8.91
N MET A 196 16.84 9.68 7.59
CA MET A 196 16.52 8.53 6.74
C MET A 196 17.80 8.13 5.99
N PHE A 197 18.04 6.82 5.88
CA PHE A 197 19.20 6.27 5.18
C PHE A 197 18.75 5.31 4.09
N ILE A 198 19.29 5.46 2.90
CA ILE A 198 19.13 4.47 1.82
C ILE A 198 20.16 3.36 2.10
N VAL A 199 19.68 2.17 2.46
CA VAL A 199 20.51 1.04 2.83
C VAL A 199 20.27 -0.13 1.88
N PRO A 200 21.23 -0.49 1.02
CA PRO A 200 21.16 -1.76 0.29
C PRO A 200 21.06 -2.92 1.28
N ILE A 201 20.16 -3.86 1.04
CA ILE A 201 19.95 -5.02 1.92
C ILE A 201 20.85 -6.18 1.51
N LYS A 202 20.79 -6.51 0.22
CA LYS A 202 21.51 -7.67 -0.33
C LYS A 202 23.00 -7.40 -0.39
N GLY A 203 23.77 -8.24 0.30
CA GLY A 203 25.24 -8.16 0.30
C GLY A 203 25.83 -7.15 1.31
N THR A 204 25.02 -6.38 2.02
CA THR A 204 25.50 -5.44 3.05
C THR A 204 25.81 -6.19 4.34
N LYS A 205 27.06 -6.11 4.78
CA LYS A 205 27.53 -6.75 6.02
C LYS A 205 26.77 -6.16 7.22
N GLY A 206 26.30 -7.04 8.11
CA GLY A 206 25.58 -6.65 9.31
C GLY A 206 24.07 -6.47 9.12
N VAL A 207 23.55 -6.60 7.89
CA VAL A 207 22.11 -6.62 7.63
C VAL A 207 21.62 -8.07 7.61
N THR A 208 20.56 -8.34 8.36
CA THR A 208 19.89 -9.64 8.39
C THR A 208 18.39 -9.44 8.22
N VAL A 209 17.77 -10.20 7.33
CA VAL A 209 16.31 -10.23 7.14
C VAL A 209 15.80 -11.54 7.73
N SER A 210 14.77 -11.47 8.58
CA SER A 210 14.14 -12.65 9.16
C SER A 210 13.37 -13.47 8.12
N LYS A 211 13.05 -14.70 8.47
CA LYS A 211 11.95 -15.41 7.81
C LYS A 211 10.66 -14.57 7.92
N PRO A 212 9.70 -14.74 7.01
CA PRO A 212 8.40 -14.08 7.13
C PRO A 212 7.75 -14.32 8.49
N ILE A 213 7.14 -13.27 9.03
CA ILE A 213 6.35 -13.32 10.26
C ILE A 213 5.04 -14.03 9.94
N GLU A 214 4.61 -14.93 10.81
CA GLU A 214 3.29 -15.55 10.71
C GLU A 214 2.20 -14.52 10.99
N LEU A 215 1.33 -14.28 10.02
CA LEU A 215 0.24 -13.33 10.10
C LEU A 215 -1.11 -14.06 10.24
N MET A 216 -2.16 -13.32 10.60
CA MET A 216 -3.53 -13.82 10.65
C MET A 216 -3.97 -14.42 9.29
N LEU A 217 -3.50 -13.85 8.19
CA LEU A 217 -3.66 -14.35 6.83
C LEU A 217 -2.27 -14.48 6.19
N LYS A 218 -1.98 -15.63 5.59
CA LYS A 218 -0.79 -15.76 4.74
C LYS A 218 -0.90 -14.81 3.54
N SER A 219 0.16 -14.05 3.31
CA SER A 219 0.26 -13.11 2.17
C SER A 219 1.45 -13.48 1.31
N ALA A 220 1.27 -13.48 0.00
CA ALA A 220 2.38 -13.54 -0.94
C ALA A 220 3.32 -12.32 -0.70
N GLY A 221 4.63 -12.54 -0.80
CA GLY A 221 5.64 -11.52 -0.53
C GLY A 221 6.16 -11.52 0.90
N GLY A 222 5.35 -11.95 1.86
CA GLY A 222 5.74 -12.06 3.26
C GLY A 222 6.10 -10.72 3.91
N VAL A 223 6.01 -10.68 5.22
CA VAL A 223 6.39 -9.52 6.05
C VAL A 223 7.50 -9.96 6.98
N SER A 224 8.62 -9.25 6.98
CA SER A 224 9.82 -9.64 7.73
C SER A 224 10.25 -8.57 8.73
N GLN A 225 11.15 -8.95 9.60
CA GLN A 225 11.94 -8.08 10.44
C GLN A 225 13.34 -7.92 9.84
N VAL A 226 13.90 -6.71 9.90
CA VAL A 226 15.26 -6.42 9.43
C VAL A 226 16.12 -5.95 10.61
N PHE A 227 17.28 -6.56 10.77
CA PHE A 227 18.24 -6.27 11.83
C PHE A 227 19.47 -5.59 11.25
N PHE A 228 20.03 -4.65 12.01
CA PHE A 228 21.23 -3.90 11.68
C PHE A 228 22.24 -4.04 12.82
N GLU A 229 23.38 -4.66 12.55
CA GLU A 229 24.47 -4.88 13.49
C GLU A 229 25.75 -4.29 12.90
N ASP A 230 26.16 -3.13 13.42
CA ASP A 230 27.30 -2.35 12.94
C ASP A 230 27.33 -2.14 11.43
N VAL A 231 26.15 -1.86 10.85
CA VAL A 231 26.00 -1.65 9.41
C VAL A 231 26.64 -0.33 9.01
N ARG A 232 27.72 -0.41 8.26
CA ARG A 232 28.45 0.76 7.76
C ARG A 232 27.87 1.20 6.41
N VAL A 233 27.47 2.46 6.35
CA VAL A 233 26.99 3.11 5.12
C VAL A 233 27.72 4.45 4.93
N PRO A 234 28.03 4.86 3.68
CA PRO A 234 28.64 6.16 3.42
C PRO A 234 27.68 7.31 3.79
N ALA A 235 28.22 8.48 4.11
CA ALA A 235 27.41 9.65 4.42
C ALA A 235 26.46 10.04 3.27
N SER A 236 26.80 9.70 2.03
CA SER A 236 25.94 9.89 0.87
C SER A 236 24.65 9.05 0.90
N SER A 237 24.56 8.05 1.77
CA SER A 237 23.35 7.26 2.02
C SER A 237 22.26 8.01 2.76
N ILE A 238 22.58 9.15 3.41
CA ILE A 238 21.54 10.00 4.02
C ILE A 238 20.63 10.52 2.92
N LEU A 239 19.35 10.22 3.03
CA LEU A 239 18.32 10.71 2.11
C LEU A 239 18.26 12.25 2.19
N GLY A 240 18.51 12.90 1.06
CA GLY A 240 18.56 14.35 0.94
C GLY A 240 19.92 14.97 1.32
N GLY A 241 20.94 14.16 1.62
CA GLY A 241 22.33 14.58 1.86
C GLY A 241 22.60 15.24 3.22
N GLU A 242 21.57 15.52 4.01
CA GLU A 242 21.66 16.20 5.31
C GLU A 242 20.83 15.49 6.37
N GLU A 243 21.32 15.50 7.62
CA GLU A 243 20.56 14.94 8.75
C GLU A 243 19.22 15.66 8.92
N SER A 244 18.19 14.92 9.32
CA SER A 244 16.80 15.37 9.55
C SER A 244 15.99 15.75 8.32
N ARG A 245 16.60 15.99 7.16
CA ARG A 245 15.91 16.49 5.96
C ARG A 245 14.94 15.44 5.39
N GLY A 246 15.38 14.19 5.28
CA GLY A 246 14.60 13.10 4.70
C GLY A 246 13.35 12.71 5.49
N MET A 247 13.34 12.90 6.83
CA MET A 247 12.20 12.53 7.67
C MET A 247 10.94 13.35 7.33
N ARG A 248 11.08 14.65 7.08
CA ARG A 248 9.93 15.50 6.73
C ARG A 248 9.30 15.03 5.41
N ALA A 249 10.11 14.80 4.40
CA ALA A 249 9.62 14.34 3.10
C ALA A 249 9.04 12.92 3.14
N ALA A 250 9.61 12.02 3.98
CA ALA A 250 9.00 10.71 4.22
C ALA A 250 7.61 10.83 4.90
N LEU A 251 7.40 11.83 5.74
CA LEU A 251 6.08 12.11 6.32
C LEU A 251 5.11 12.70 5.28
N ASP A 252 5.60 13.51 4.35
CA ASP A 252 4.78 14.08 3.28
C ASP A 252 4.29 12.97 2.32
N THR A 253 5.10 11.92 2.08
CA THR A 253 4.66 10.74 1.28
C THR A 253 3.55 9.92 1.96
N ILE A 254 3.39 10.02 3.29
CA ILE A 254 2.31 9.32 4.00
C ILE A 254 0.93 9.83 3.56
N THR A 255 0.78 11.10 3.22
CA THR A 255 -0.47 11.66 2.72
C THR A 255 -0.91 10.97 1.43
N THR A 256 -0.02 10.91 0.45
CA THR A 256 -0.30 10.24 -0.83
C THR A 256 -0.49 8.73 -0.67
N ALA A 257 0.30 8.08 0.20
CA ALA A 257 0.13 6.66 0.51
C ALA A 257 -1.24 6.34 1.14
N ARG A 258 -1.76 7.20 2.02
CA ARG A 258 -3.12 7.05 2.58
C ARG A 258 -4.20 7.12 1.51
N LEU A 259 -4.08 8.05 0.55
CA LEU A 259 -5.03 8.17 -0.55
C LEU A 259 -4.97 6.97 -1.50
N ALA A 260 -3.78 6.51 -1.88
CA ALA A 260 -3.59 5.34 -2.72
C ALA A 260 -4.15 4.07 -2.06
N MET A 261 -3.87 3.87 -0.76
CA MET A 261 -4.46 2.76 -0.01
C MET A 261 -5.98 2.86 0.12
N SER A 262 -6.52 4.09 0.26
CA SER A 262 -7.97 4.30 0.26
C SER A 262 -8.59 3.91 -1.08
N ALA A 263 -7.90 4.18 -2.19
CA ALA A 263 -8.33 3.75 -3.53
C ALA A 263 -8.41 2.22 -3.65
N ARG A 264 -7.40 1.50 -3.13
CA ARG A 264 -7.42 0.04 -3.04
C ARG A 264 -8.59 -0.48 -2.21
N MET A 265 -8.80 0.07 -1.01
CA MET A 265 -9.88 -0.37 -0.10
C MET A 265 -11.26 -0.22 -0.72
N VAL A 266 -11.54 0.92 -1.37
CA VAL A 266 -12.81 1.12 -2.07
C VAL A 266 -12.96 0.14 -3.22
N ALA A 267 -11.93 -0.06 -4.05
CA ALA A 267 -11.94 -1.01 -5.16
C ALA A 267 -12.16 -2.46 -4.69
N THR A 268 -11.55 -2.86 -3.57
CA THR A 268 -11.78 -4.19 -2.94
C THR A 268 -13.24 -4.37 -2.54
N CYS A 269 -13.85 -3.36 -1.92
CA CYS A 269 -15.27 -3.41 -1.54
C CYS A 269 -16.20 -3.45 -2.77
N GLU A 270 -15.87 -2.72 -3.83
CA GLU A 270 -16.63 -2.73 -5.10
C GLU A 270 -16.59 -4.12 -5.75
N LEU A 271 -15.41 -4.75 -5.81
CA LEU A 271 -15.28 -6.13 -6.30
C LEU A 271 -16.08 -7.09 -5.43
N ALA A 272 -15.92 -7.02 -4.10
CA ALA A 272 -16.66 -7.86 -3.17
C ALA A 272 -18.18 -7.72 -3.33
N PHE A 273 -18.66 -6.49 -3.51
CA PHE A 273 -20.07 -6.21 -3.78
C PHE A 273 -20.56 -6.88 -5.06
N LEU A 274 -19.85 -6.72 -6.18
CA LEU A 274 -20.20 -7.34 -7.47
C LEU A 274 -20.23 -8.87 -7.38
N MET A 275 -19.21 -9.46 -6.72
CA MET A 275 -19.16 -10.92 -6.51
C MET A 275 -20.32 -11.40 -5.63
N THR A 276 -20.67 -10.65 -4.59
CA THR A 276 -21.79 -11.00 -3.69
C THR A 276 -23.13 -10.89 -4.42
N VAL A 277 -23.33 -9.84 -5.25
CA VAL A 277 -24.55 -9.70 -6.06
C VAL A 277 -24.71 -10.88 -7.03
N ASP A 278 -23.63 -11.29 -7.69
CA ASP A 278 -23.65 -12.47 -8.56
C ASP A 278 -23.98 -13.75 -7.75
N PHE A 279 -23.32 -13.93 -6.60
CA PHE A 279 -23.55 -15.08 -5.74
C PHE A 279 -25.00 -15.20 -5.27
N VAL A 280 -25.60 -14.15 -4.70
CA VAL A 280 -26.96 -14.20 -4.14
C VAL A 280 -28.03 -14.31 -5.23
N LYS A 281 -27.77 -13.85 -6.46
CA LYS A 281 -28.65 -14.02 -7.62
C LYS A 281 -28.65 -15.44 -8.18
N ASN A 282 -27.59 -16.21 -7.89
CA ASN A 282 -27.47 -17.61 -8.34
C ASN A 282 -27.77 -18.60 -7.23
N ARG A 283 -27.63 -18.25 -5.96
CA ARG A 283 -27.85 -19.13 -4.80
C ARG A 283 -29.33 -19.20 -4.43
N GLU A 284 -29.86 -20.41 -4.28
CA GLU A 284 -31.21 -20.66 -3.83
C GLU A 284 -31.26 -21.13 -2.36
N ALA A 285 -32.28 -20.67 -1.64
CA ALA A 285 -32.63 -21.09 -0.30
C ALA A 285 -34.14 -20.90 -0.08
N PHE A 286 -34.78 -21.83 0.62
CA PHE A 286 -36.22 -21.78 0.93
C PHE A 286 -37.10 -21.58 -0.31
N GLY A 287 -36.71 -22.16 -1.46
CA GLY A 287 -37.49 -22.15 -2.69
C GLY A 287 -37.40 -20.85 -3.53
N GLN A 288 -36.51 -19.94 -3.20
CA GLN A 288 -36.27 -18.70 -3.95
C GLN A 288 -34.79 -18.33 -3.97
N LYS A 289 -34.41 -17.35 -4.80
CA LYS A 289 -33.05 -16.82 -4.80
C LYS A 289 -32.75 -16.06 -3.48
N VAL A 290 -31.52 -16.16 -2.99
CA VAL A 290 -31.10 -15.38 -1.78
C VAL A 290 -31.29 -13.89 -2.01
N PHE A 291 -31.12 -13.41 -3.25
CA PHE A 291 -31.38 -12.02 -3.64
C PHE A 291 -32.83 -11.59 -3.39
N ASP A 292 -33.85 -12.48 -3.52
CA ASP A 292 -35.26 -12.14 -3.43
C ASP A 292 -35.75 -11.92 -1.98
N PHE A 293 -34.93 -12.26 -0.99
CA PHE A 293 -35.23 -11.91 0.40
C PHE A 293 -35.03 -10.40 0.62
N GLN A 294 -36.01 -9.73 1.17
CA GLN A 294 -36.01 -8.29 1.40
C GLN A 294 -34.79 -7.84 2.26
N ASN A 295 -34.42 -8.63 3.27
CA ASN A 295 -33.23 -8.36 4.10
C ASN A 295 -31.94 -8.32 3.26
N THR A 296 -31.77 -9.22 2.29
CA THR A 296 -30.63 -9.23 1.36
C THR A 296 -30.61 -7.97 0.51
N GLN A 297 -31.77 -7.59 -0.03
CA GLN A 297 -31.91 -6.37 -0.85
C GLN A 297 -31.56 -5.11 -0.04
N PHE A 298 -32.02 -5.01 1.21
CA PHE A 298 -31.72 -3.87 2.09
C PHE A 298 -30.21 -3.77 2.41
N LYS A 299 -29.56 -4.89 2.73
CA LYS A 299 -28.11 -4.92 2.96
C LYS A 299 -27.34 -4.47 1.72
N LEU A 300 -27.64 -5.01 0.55
CA LEU A 300 -27.01 -4.62 -0.71
C LEU A 300 -27.25 -3.16 -1.07
N ALA A 301 -28.47 -2.64 -0.85
CA ALA A 301 -28.77 -1.23 -1.07
C ALA A 301 -27.95 -0.31 -0.16
N SER A 302 -27.81 -0.66 1.14
CA SER A 302 -26.99 0.08 2.10
C SER A 302 -25.53 0.08 1.69
N VAL A 303 -24.97 -1.09 1.37
CA VAL A 303 -23.57 -1.24 0.92
C VAL A 303 -23.33 -0.41 -0.35
N LYS A 304 -24.21 -0.52 -1.36
CA LYS A 304 -24.10 0.27 -2.59
C LYS A 304 -24.06 1.77 -2.31
N THR A 305 -24.86 2.23 -1.36
CA THR A 305 -24.89 3.65 -0.96
C THR A 305 -23.60 4.08 -0.29
N GLU A 306 -23.07 3.27 0.65
CA GLU A 306 -21.77 3.56 1.30
C GLU A 306 -20.63 3.62 0.28
N LEU A 307 -20.60 2.69 -0.69
CA LEU A 307 -19.60 2.68 -1.74
C LEU A 307 -19.68 3.92 -2.65
N ALA A 308 -20.90 4.37 -2.98
CA ALA A 308 -21.10 5.61 -3.75
C ALA A 308 -20.53 6.84 -3.03
N VAL A 309 -20.82 6.98 -1.73
CA VAL A 309 -20.31 8.09 -0.91
C VAL A 309 -18.78 8.01 -0.80
N ALA A 310 -18.24 6.82 -0.53
CA ALA A 310 -16.80 6.60 -0.44
C ALA A 310 -16.08 6.98 -1.75
N ARG A 311 -16.62 6.56 -2.88
CA ARG A 311 -16.05 6.81 -4.19
C ARG A 311 -16.01 8.29 -4.54
N ILE A 312 -17.13 9.00 -4.36
CA ILE A 312 -17.22 10.43 -4.63
C ILE A 312 -16.25 11.23 -3.76
N TYR A 313 -16.21 10.93 -2.47
CA TYR A 313 -15.30 11.62 -1.54
C TYR A 313 -13.82 11.35 -1.90
N LEU A 314 -13.49 10.11 -2.22
CA LEU A 314 -12.13 9.75 -2.59
C LEU A 314 -11.72 10.39 -3.93
N ASP A 315 -12.58 10.36 -4.95
CA ASP A 315 -12.28 10.94 -6.27
C ASP A 315 -12.00 12.45 -6.17
N GLU A 316 -12.73 13.17 -5.34
CA GLU A 316 -12.46 14.58 -5.05
C GLU A 316 -11.05 14.77 -4.46
N LEU A 317 -10.65 13.93 -3.49
CA LEU A 317 -9.32 14.02 -2.90
C LEU A 317 -8.22 13.61 -3.88
N LEU A 318 -8.45 12.59 -4.71
CA LEU A 318 -7.48 12.18 -5.73
C LEU A 318 -7.23 13.30 -6.75
N ALA A 319 -8.28 13.94 -7.25
CA ALA A 319 -8.18 15.06 -8.17
C ALA A 319 -7.42 16.24 -7.55
N ARG A 320 -7.74 16.63 -6.33
CA ARG A 320 -7.05 17.70 -5.61
C ARG A 320 -5.60 17.35 -5.27
N ASN A 321 -5.28 16.07 -5.09
CA ASN A 321 -3.90 15.64 -4.82
C ASN A 321 -2.99 15.84 -6.04
N VAL A 322 -3.50 15.69 -7.26
CA VAL A 322 -2.75 16.02 -8.50
C VAL A 322 -2.32 17.49 -8.49
N GLU A 323 -3.16 18.36 -7.96
CA GLU A 323 -2.90 19.80 -7.84
C GLU A 323 -2.07 20.18 -6.59
N GLY A 324 -1.68 19.21 -5.76
CA GLY A 324 -0.97 19.44 -4.49
C GLY A 324 -1.82 20.15 -3.43
N LYS A 325 -3.15 20.05 -3.50
CA LYS A 325 -4.12 20.79 -2.65
C LYS A 325 -4.77 19.96 -1.55
N VAL A 326 -4.29 18.76 -1.27
CA VAL A 326 -4.85 17.93 -0.19
C VAL A 326 -4.13 18.21 1.12
N ASP A 327 -4.89 18.56 2.14
CA ASP A 327 -4.39 18.66 3.50
C ASP A 327 -4.13 17.25 4.10
N PRO A 328 -3.02 17.03 4.81
CA PRO A 328 -2.75 15.76 5.50
C PRO A 328 -3.86 15.28 6.44
N VAL A 329 -4.66 16.21 6.99
CA VAL A 329 -5.82 15.88 7.83
C VAL A 329 -6.94 15.28 6.99
N GLU A 330 -7.20 15.81 5.78
CA GLU A 330 -8.19 15.25 4.86
C GLU A 330 -7.83 13.81 4.43
N ALA A 331 -6.56 13.56 4.14
CA ALA A 331 -6.07 12.21 3.86
C ALA A 331 -6.23 11.27 5.08
N SER A 332 -6.07 11.81 6.30
CA SER A 332 -6.33 11.07 7.55
C SER A 332 -7.81 10.76 7.71
N MET A 333 -8.71 11.71 7.39
CA MET A 333 -10.16 11.51 7.42
C MET A 333 -10.59 10.44 6.41
N ALA A 334 -10.07 10.49 5.18
CA ALA A 334 -10.35 9.49 4.15
C ALA A 334 -9.90 8.09 4.60
N LYS A 335 -8.65 7.95 5.04
CA LYS A 335 -8.12 6.67 5.51
C LYS A 335 -8.89 6.11 6.69
N LEU A 336 -9.22 6.94 7.68
CA LEU A 336 -10.01 6.52 8.85
C LEU A 336 -11.37 5.97 8.43
N TRP A 337 -12.15 6.80 7.73
CA TRP A 337 -13.54 6.46 7.39
C TRP A 337 -13.62 5.28 6.42
N ILE A 338 -12.78 5.27 5.36
CA ILE A 338 -12.78 4.22 4.34
C ILE A 338 -12.34 2.88 4.93
N SER A 339 -11.28 2.84 5.75
CA SER A 339 -10.83 1.56 6.34
C SER A 339 -11.83 0.98 7.35
N GLU A 340 -12.58 1.81 8.05
CA GLU A 340 -13.66 1.35 8.94
C GLU A 340 -14.90 0.94 8.15
N MET A 341 -15.25 1.65 7.09
CA MET A 341 -16.30 1.27 6.13
C MET A 341 -16.00 -0.07 5.48
N GLU A 342 -14.77 -0.28 4.98
CA GLU A 342 -14.34 -1.55 4.40
C GLU A 342 -14.60 -2.73 5.32
N GLY A 343 -14.23 -2.61 6.61
CA GLY A 343 -14.49 -3.67 7.60
C GLY A 343 -15.98 -4.00 7.75
N ARG A 344 -16.86 -3.00 7.80
CA ARG A 344 -18.32 -3.20 7.90
C ARG A 344 -18.91 -3.80 6.62
N VAL A 345 -18.52 -3.26 5.48
CA VAL A 345 -19.00 -3.71 4.17
C VAL A 345 -18.64 -5.17 3.91
N LEU A 346 -17.37 -5.54 4.14
CA LEU A 346 -16.93 -6.92 3.91
C LEU A 346 -17.55 -7.91 4.90
N ASP A 347 -17.84 -7.52 6.13
CA ASP A 347 -18.57 -8.33 7.11
C ASP A 347 -19.99 -8.64 6.61
N GLU A 348 -20.73 -7.62 6.18
CA GLU A 348 -22.08 -7.78 5.64
C GLU A 348 -22.11 -8.61 4.35
N LEU A 349 -21.16 -8.40 3.46
CA LEU A 349 -21.08 -9.14 2.20
C LEU A 349 -20.69 -10.61 2.43
N LEU A 350 -19.72 -10.88 3.31
CA LEU A 350 -19.33 -12.24 3.69
C LEU A 350 -20.50 -13.01 4.29
N GLN A 351 -21.28 -12.36 5.18
CA GLN A 351 -22.45 -12.97 5.80
C GLN A 351 -23.48 -13.45 4.75
N LEU A 352 -23.64 -12.73 3.63
CA LEU A 352 -24.54 -13.11 2.55
C LEU A 352 -24.08 -14.36 1.77
N HIS A 353 -22.80 -14.73 1.87
CA HIS A 353 -22.28 -15.98 1.31
C HIS A 353 -22.54 -17.20 2.21
N GLY A 354 -22.93 -17.00 3.48
CA GLY A 354 -23.11 -18.09 4.44
C GLY A 354 -21.82 -18.90 4.62
N GLY A 355 -21.92 -20.23 4.70
CA GLY A 355 -20.74 -21.10 4.86
C GLY A 355 -19.71 -20.98 3.74
N ALA A 356 -20.12 -20.64 2.52
CA ALA A 356 -19.20 -20.37 1.41
C ALA A 356 -18.28 -19.16 1.68
N GLY A 357 -18.76 -18.15 2.41
CA GLY A 357 -17.96 -16.97 2.80
C GLY A 357 -16.81 -17.30 3.75
N PHE A 358 -16.83 -18.46 4.42
CA PHE A 358 -15.77 -18.90 5.32
C PHE A 358 -14.79 -19.89 4.64
N SER A 359 -15.08 -20.29 3.39
CA SER A 359 -14.21 -21.18 2.60
C SER A 359 -13.10 -20.39 1.91
N ASP A 360 -11.89 -20.97 1.84
CA ASP A 360 -10.75 -20.44 1.07
C ASP A 360 -10.97 -20.44 -0.46
N ASP A 361 -12.01 -21.13 -0.92
CA ASP A 361 -12.39 -21.16 -2.33
C ASP A 361 -13.04 -19.85 -2.83
N TYR A 362 -13.52 -19.02 -1.91
CA TYR A 362 -14.15 -17.74 -2.21
C TYR A 362 -13.26 -16.58 -1.78
N PRO A 363 -12.90 -15.66 -2.71
CA PRO A 363 -12.02 -14.52 -2.37
C PRO A 363 -12.51 -13.64 -1.23
N ILE A 364 -13.83 -13.60 -0.98
CA ILE A 364 -14.43 -12.78 0.08
C ILE A 364 -13.87 -13.10 1.47
N SER A 365 -13.53 -14.36 1.76
CA SER A 365 -12.93 -14.77 3.03
C SER A 365 -11.58 -14.08 3.27
N LYS A 366 -10.75 -14.01 2.23
CA LYS A 366 -9.45 -13.34 2.25
C LYS A 366 -9.59 -11.82 2.31
N MET A 367 -10.54 -11.26 1.54
CA MET A 367 -10.84 -9.82 1.58
C MET A 367 -11.23 -9.38 2.99
N TYR A 368 -12.12 -10.12 3.65
CA TYR A 368 -12.54 -9.87 5.03
C TYR A 368 -11.36 -9.92 6.01
N ALA A 369 -10.57 -10.99 5.96
CA ALA A 369 -9.44 -11.16 6.85
C ALA A 369 -8.37 -10.08 6.64
N PHE A 370 -8.10 -9.73 5.38
CA PHE A 370 -7.09 -8.75 5.01
C PHE A 370 -7.50 -7.31 5.35
N ALA A 371 -8.77 -6.96 5.23
CA ALA A 371 -9.29 -5.64 5.58
C ALA A 371 -8.93 -5.22 7.02
N ARG A 372 -8.72 -6.20 7.91
CA ARG A 372 -8.41 -5.90 9.31
C ARG A 372 -7.09 -5.12 9.48
N VAL A 373 -6.08 -5.36 8.63
CA VAL A 373 -4.79 -4.68 8.72
C VAL A 373 -4.89 -3.21 8.28
N HIS A 374 -5.83 -2.87 7.40
CA HIS A 374 -6.00 -1.51 6.89
C HIS A 374 -6.31 -0.47 7.99
N ARG A 375 -6.85 -0.89 9.13
CA ARG A 375 -7.05 -0.02 10.30
C ARG A 375 -5.81 0.11 11.20
N LEU A 376 -4.71 -0.57 10.87
CA LEU A 376 -3.50 -0.63 11.70
C LEU A 376 -2.33 0.14 11.08
N TYR A 377 -1.97 -0.10 9.83
CA TYR A 377 -0.82 0.53 9.19
C TYR A 377 -1.13 1.92 8.61
N LEU A 378 -0.10 2.65 8.20
CA LEU A 378 -0.15 4.08 7.84
C LEU A 378 -0.76 4.98 8.93
N GLY A 379 -0.59 4.56 10.19
CA GLY A 379 -1.22 5.13 11.38
C GLY A 379 -2.56 4.45 11.69
N THR A 380 -2.70 3.96 12.93
CA THR A 380 -3.94 3.30 13.38
C THR A 380 -5.14 4.23 13.33
N SER A 381 -6.36 3.68 13.40
CA SER A 381 -7.60 4.48 13.48
C SER A 381 -7.52 5.53 14.60
N GLU A 382 -6.90 5.19 15.73
CA GLU A 382 -6.69 6.07 16.88
C GLU A 382 -5.75 7.24 16.54
N ILE A 383 -4.67 6.95 15.80
CA ILE A 383 -3.72 7.99 15.32
C ILE A 383 -4.38 8.90 14.31
N GLN A 384 -5.23 8.38 13.41
CA GLN A 384 -6.00 9.23 12.49
C GLN A 384 -6.95 10.15 13.28
N ARG A 385 -7.71 9.61 14.24
CA ARG A 385 -8.59 10.41 15.12
C ARG A 385 -7.80 11.48 15.88
N LEU A 386 -6.64 11.13 16.42
CA LEU A 386 -5.79 12.11 17.11
C LEU A 386 -5.29 13.21 16.18
N THR A 387 -4.95 12.87 14.92
CA THR A 387 -4.53 13.84 13.90
C THR A 387 -5.66 14.82 13.58
N ILE A 388 -6.88 14.31 13.38
CA ILE A 388 -8.07 15.12 13.11
C ILE A 388 -8.43 15.99 14.32
N ALA A 389 -8.44 15.41 15.51
CA ALA A 389 -8.85 16.13 16.75
C ALA A 389 -7.95 17.34 17.07
N ARG A 390 -6.69 17.33 16.61
CA ARG A 390 -5.77 18.48 16.79
C ARG A 390 -6.12 19.70 15.93
N THR A 391 -7.07 19.60 15.02
CA THR A 391 -7.55 20.69 14.16
C THR A 391 -8.90 21.24 14.62
N ILE A 392 -9.49 20.65 15.64
CA ILE A 392 -10.73 21.12 16.30
C ILE A 392 -10.37 22.05 17.45
#